data_64a7800dac759a00965347808fc63268
#
_entry.id   64a7800dac759a00965347808fc63268
#
_cell.length_a   1.000
_cell.length_b   1.000
_cell.length_c   1.000
_cell.angle_alpha   90.00
_cell.angle_beta   90.00
_cell.angle_gamma   90.00
#
_symmetry.space_group_name_H-M   'P 1'
#
loop_
_entity.id
_entity.type
_entity.pdbx_description
1 polymer ?
#
loop_
_entity_poly.entity_id
_entity_poly.type
_entity_poly.pdbx_seq_one_letter_code
_entity_poly.pdbx_strand_id
1 'polypeptide(L)'
;KAIRRQRQMCIRDRKWNNGWINVVNPFRASIVLGTPGSGKSFAVVNSYIKQQIEKGYAAYIYDFKFPDLSTIAYNHLLNHLEGYKVPPKFYVINFDDPSRSHRCNPLNPKFMTDISDAYESSYSIMLNLNRSWAAKQGDFFVESPTILFAAIIWFLRVYKDGRYCTFPHAVEFLNKPYEQIFPIMSSYPELENYLSPFLDAWLAGAADQLMGQIASAKIPLSRMISPALYWVMSADEFSLDINNPDEPKILCIGNNPDRQAIYGAALGLYNSRIVKIVNKKGRLKSSIIIDELPTIFIKGLDNLIATARSNKVAVLLGFQDFSQLIRDYTDKEAKVIINTVGNIFSGQVVGETAKTLSERFGKILQKRHSISINRQDVSTSISTQMDSLIPPSKISGLTQGMFVGSVADNFGERIEQKIFHCEIVVDAGKIAEEEKAYQKIPVITGFVDDDGVDHMKEMVQENYNRIKEDVKRIVADELERIASDPALKHLLELNK
;
A
#
# COMPACT_ATOMS: atom_id res chain seq x y z
N LYS A 1 24.76 -25.81 -6.44
CA LYS A 1 24.20 -25.65 -5.07
C LYS A 1 24.20 -24.20 -4.58
N ALA A 2 25.25 -23.40 -4.85
CA ALA A 2 25.33 -21.98 -4.46
C ALA A 2 24.27 -21.09 -5.15
N ILE A 3 24.02 -21.31 -6.44
CA ILE A 3 23.02 -20.54 -7.23
C ILE A 3 21.59 -20.84 -6.75
N ARG A 4 21.29 -22.05 -6.26
CA ARG A 4 19.99 -22.37 -5.66
C ARG A 4 19.74 -21.60 -4.37
N ARG A 5 20.77 -21.44 -3.51
CA ARG A 5 20.66 -20.69 -2.24
C ARG A 5 20.40 -19.20 -2.44
N GLN A 6 20.88 -18.61 -3.54
CA GLN A 6 20.62 -17.19 -3.86
C GLN A 6 19.17 -16.88 -4.23
N ARG A 7 18.37 -17.89 -4.59
CA ARG A 7 16.95 -17.71 -5.00
C ARG A 7 15.95 -17.93 -3.88
N GLN A 8 16.37 -18.51 -2.76
CA GLN A 8 15.51 -18.87 -1.64
C GLN A 8 15.64 -17.86 -0.52
N MET A 9 14.51 -17.43 0.04
CA MET A 9 14.52 -16.70 1.31
C MET A 9 14.64 -17.71 2.44
N CYS A 10 15.60 -17.50 3.34
CA CYS A 10 15.90 -18.44 4.41
C CYS A 10 15.73 -17.75 5.77
N ILE A 11 14.88 -18.30 6.61
CA ILE A 11 14.69 -17.89 8.00
C ILE A 11 15.33 -18.95 8.89
N ARG A 12 16.19 -18.56 9.81
CA ARG A 12 16.94 -19.48 10.67
C ARG A 12 16.03 -20.06 11.75
N ASP A 13 16.04 -21.40 11.85
CA ASP A 13 15.31 -22.17 12.85
C ASP A 13 16.25 -23.11 13.61
N ARG A 14 16.01 -23.33 14.91
CA ARG A 14 16.85 -24.22 15.76
C ARG A 14 16.54 -25.72 15.59
N LYS A 15 15.37 -26.11 15.08
CA LYS A 15 14.89 -27.51 15.21
C LYS A 15 14.61 -28.27 13.90
N TRP A 16 14.56 -27.60 12.71
CA TRP A 16 14.10 -28.20 11.47
C TRP A 16 15.01 -27.91 10.27
N ASN A 17 15.09 -28.84 9.32
CA ASN A 17 15.83 -28.68 8.03
C ASN A 17 17.24 -28.09 8.16
N ASN A 18 18.04 -28.59 9.10
CA ASN A 18 19.36 -28.02 9.41
C ASN A 18 19.30 -26.57 9.89
N GLY A 19 18.22 -26.18 10.53
CA GLY A 19 18.03 -24.87 11.11
C GLY A 19 17.59 -23.77 10.15
N TRP A 20 16.87 -24.08 9.06
CA TRP A 20 16.39 -23.09 8.10
C TRP A 20 14.96 -23.36 7.61
N ILE A 21 14.13 -22.31 7.59
CA ILE A 21 12.86 -22.29 6.87
C ILE A 21 13.12 -21.66 5.51
N ASN A 22 12.93 -22.44 4.43
CA ASN A 22 13.19 -21.98 3.07
C ASN A 22 11.90 -21.51 2.40
N VAL A 23 11.80 -20.22 2.10
CA VAL A 23 10.74 -19.65 1.25
C VAL A 23 11.20 -19.75 -0.21
N VAL A 24 10.92 -20.87 -0.85
CA VAL A 24 11.36 -21.14 -2.23
C VAL A 24 10.53 -20.36 -3.27
N ASN A 25 9.31 -19.97 -2.90
CA ASN A 25 8.41 -19.24 -3.78
C ASN A 25 7.84 -17.98 -3.12
N PRO A 26 8.62 -16.88 -3.02
CA PRO A 26 8.15 -15.62 -2.45
C PRO A 26 7.05 -14.95 -3.31
N PHE A 27 6.91 -15.34 -4.58
CA PHE A 27 5.90 -14.80 -5.50
C PHE A 27 4.48 -15.36 -5.26
N ARG A 28 4.32 -16.30 -4.32
CA ARG A 28 3.02 -16.77 -3.84
C ARG A 28 2.52 -15.97 -2.63
N ALA A 29 2.99 -14.77 -2.48
CA ALA A 29 2.75 -13.86 -1.37
C ALA A 29 3.02 -14.47 0.01
N SER A 30 3.29 -13.63 0.97
CA SER A 30 3.59 -14.00 2.35
C SER A 30 2.75 -13.14 3.31
N ILE A 31 2.21 -13.76 4.35
CA ILE A 31 1.55 -13.07 5.46
C ILE A 31 2.39 -13.27 6.72
N VAL A 32 2.57 -12.20 7.48
CA VAL A 32 3.20 -12.21 8.81
C VAL A 32 2.19 -11.72 9.83
N LEU A 33 1.80 -12.61 10.75
CA LEU A 33 0.79 -12.37 11.78
C LEU A 33 1.40 -12.35 13.18
N GLY A 34 0.72 -11.71 14.11
CA GLY A 34 1.00 -11.80 15.53
C GLY A 34 0.64 -10.54 16.29
N THR A 35 0.29 -10.69 17.55
CA THR A 35 0.02 -9.58 18.45
C THR A 35 1.23 -8.66 18.61
N PRO A 36 1.04 -7.42 19.09
CA PRO A 36 2.16 -6.54 19.44
C PRO A 36 3.15 -7.25 20.36
N GLY A 37 4.45 -7.12 20.10
CA GLY A 37 5.49 -7.79 20.86
C GLY A 37 5.78 -9.25 20.48
N SER A 38 5.05 -9.87 19.55
CA SER A 38 5.33 -11.23 19.08
C SER A 38 6.65 -11.40 18.31
N GLY A 39 7.28 -10.29 17.91
CA GLY A 39 8.54 -10.27 17.18
C GLY A 39 8.41 -10.28 15.66
N LYS A 40 7.22 -10.02 15.10
CA LYS A 40 6.97 -10.01 13.63
C LYS A 40 8.00 -9.22 12.82
N SER A 41 8.10 -7.93 13.10
CA SER A 41 8.97 -7.03 12.32
C SER A 41 10.44 -7.45 12.48
N PHE A 42 10.87 -7.69 13.72
CA PHE A 42 12.24 -8.03 14.05
C PHE A 42 12.69 -9.38 13.47
N ALA A 43 11.85 -10.43 13.59
CA ALA A 43 12.22 -11.78 13.18
C ALA A 43 12.00 -12.03 11.68
N VAL A 44 10.93 -11.48 11.10
CA VAL A 44 10.51 -11.83 9.73
C VAL A 44 10.64 -10.65 8.78
N VAL A 45 10.01 -9.50 9.06
CA VAL A 45 9.94 -8.39 8.09
C VAL A 45 11.33 -7.81 7.80
N ASN A 46 12.14 -7.54 8.84
CA ASN A 46 13.50 -7.01 8.68
C ASN A 46 14.37 -7.98 7.86
N SER A 47 14.32 -9.28 8.19
CA SER A 47 15.04 -10.32 7.46
C SER A 47 14.56 -10.43 6.00
N TYR A 48 13.27 -10.20 5.76
CA TYR A 48 12.69 -10.20 4.41
C TYR A 48 13.24 -9.04 3.59
N ILE A 49 13.21 -7.81 4.12
CA ILE A 49 13.75 -6.62 3.45
C ILE A 49 15.23 -6.84 3.09
N LYS A 50 16.04 -7.22 4.08
CA LYS A 50 17.48 -7.47 3.91
C LYS A 50 17.75 -8.44 2.77
N GLN A 51 17.09 -9.61 2.79
CA GLN A 51 17.29 -10.65 1.79
C GLN A 51 16.75 -10.29 0.41
N GLN A 52 15.66 -9.52 0.31
CA GLN A 52 15.17 -9.07 -0.99
C GLN A 52 16.16 -8.11 -1.66
N ILE A 53 16.73 -7.16 -0.91
CA ILE A 53 17.74 -6.23 -1.42
C ILE A 53 19.02 -6.99 -1.81
N GLU A 54 19.53 -7.85 -0.94
CA GLU A 54 20.73 -8.69 -1.21
C GLU A 54 20.56 -9.53 -2.48
N LYS A 55 19.35 -9.99 -2.73
CA LYS A 55 19.01 -10.81 -3.93
C LYS A 55 18.67 -9.98 -5.17
N GLY A 56 18.84 -8.67 -5.15
CA GLY A 56 18.68 -7.79 -6.29
C GLY A 56 17.23 -7.55 -6.72
N TYR A 57 16.30 -7.44 -5.76
CA TYR A 57 14.92 -7.03 -6.03
C TYR A 57 14.80 -5.51 -6.02
N ALA A 58 14.05 -4.94 -6.96
CA ALA A 58 13.45 -3.64 -6.74
C ALA A 58 12.41 -3.76 -5.63
N ALA A 59 12.24 -2.74 -4.79
CA ALA A 59 11.35 -2.88 -3.64
C ALA A 59 10.49 -1.63 -3.40
N TYR A 60 9.27 -1.88 -2.98
CA TYR A 60 8.39 -0.93 -2.34
C TYR A 60 8.18 -1.35 -0.89
N ILE A 61 8.38 -0.42 0.04
CA ILE A 61 8.29 -0.65 1.47
C ILE A 61 7.38 0.41 2.09
N TYR A 62 6.25 -0.04 2.62
CA TYR A 62 5.39 0.78 3.45
C TYR A 62 5.83 0.66 4.90
N ASP A 63 6.32 1.76 5.45
CA ASP A 63 6.90 1.85 6.79
C ASP A 63 5.91 2.57 7.72
N PHE A 64 5.17 1.79 8.50
CA PHE A 64 4.13 2.33 9.41
C PHE A 64 4.73 3.14 10.56
N LYS A 65 5.93 2.78 10.99
CA LYS A 65 6.68 3.47 12.05
C LYS A 65 7.94 4.12 11.49
N PHE A 66 7.75 4.95 10.50
CA PHE A 66 8.86 5.63 9.83
C PHE A 66 9.79 6.31 10.87
N PRO A 67 11.13 6.17 10.76
CA PRO A 67 11.87 5.60 9.61
C PRO A 67 12.45 4.19 9.83
N ASP A 68 11.86 3.34 10.66
CA ASP A 68 12.46 2.07 11.09
C ASP A 68 12.85 1.16 9.91
N LEU A 69 11.88 0.75 9.08
CA LEU A 69 12.13 -0.13 7.94
C LEU A 69 12.87 0.57 6.80
N SER A 70 12.62 1.86 6.64
CA SER A 70 13.26 2.69 5.62
C SER A 70 14.77 2.81 5.86
N THR A 71 15.21 2.97 7.12
CA THR A 71 16.61 3.01 7.51
C THR A 71 17.31 1.67 7.24
N ILE A 72 16.64 0.55 7.54
CA ILE A 72 17.16 -0.79 7.22
C ILE A 72 17.34 -0.94 5.71
N ALA A 73 16.33 -0.58 4.92
CA ALA A 73 16.37 -0.70 3.47
C ALA A 73 17.50 0.15 2.86
N TYR A 74 17.64 1.40 3.31
CA TYR A 74 18.68 2.32 2.85
C TYR A 74 20.08 1.75 3.09
N ASN A 75 20.36 1.33 4.32
CA ASN A 75 21.70 0.83 4.67
C ASN A 75 22.02 -0.51 4.01
N HIS A 76 21.04 -1.41 3.90
CA HIS A 76 21.24 -2.66 3.18
C HIS A 76 21.45 -2.44 1.67
N LEU A 77 20.80 -1.46 1.07
CA LEU A 77 21.07 -1.11 -0.33
C LEU A 77 22.48 -0.62 -0.52
N LEU A 78 22.99 0.29 0.33
CA LEU A 78 24.36 0.80 0.25
C LEU A 78 25.40 -0.31 0.26
N ASN A 79 25.15 -1.37 1.03
CA ASN A 79 26.07 -2.49 1.20
C ASN A 79 25.95 -3.57 0.13
N HIS A 80 24.94 -3.52 -0.76
CA HIS A 80 24.64 -4.61 -1.71
C HIS A 80 24.40 -4.12 -3.15
N LEU A 81 24.89 -2.93 -3.50
CA LEU A 81 24.75 -2.35 -4.85
C LEU A 81 25.35 -3.26 -5.93
N GLU A 82 26.44 -3.96 -5.65
CA GLU A 82 27.12 -4.86 -6.58
C GLU A 82 26.26 -6.07 -7.00
N GLY A 83 25.23 -6.42 -6.21
CA GLY A 83 24.27 -7.48 -6.52
C GLY A 83 23.29 -7.17 -7.67
N TYR A 84 23.26 -5.92 -8.15
CA TYR A 84 22.36 -5.45 -9.17
C TYR A 84 23.04 -5.27 -10.52
N LYS A 85 22.35 -5.63 -11.60
CA LYS A 85 22.84 -5.31 -12.96
C LYS A 85 22.80 -3.80 -13.24
N VAL A 86 21.72 -3.16 -12.84
CA VAL A 86 21.55 -1.72 -12.80
C VAL A 86 21.27 -1.38 -11.33
N PRO A 87 22.15 -0.64 -10.65
CA PRO A 87 21.96 -0.27 -9.26
C PRO A 87 20.67 0.54 -9.08
N PRO A 88 19.77 0.15 -8.16
CA PRO A 88 18.56 0.90 -7.93
C PRO A 88 18.84 2.21 -7.20
N LYS A 89 18.08 3.24 -7.54
CA LYS A 89 18.07 4.47 -6.77
C LYS A 89 17.17 4.31 -5.54
N PHE A 90 17.57 4.94 -4.45
CA PHE A 90 16.77 4.98 -3.22
C PHE A 90 15.88 6.22 -3.22
N TYR A 91 14.60 6.00 -2.97
CA TYR A 91 13.61 7.08 -2.82
C TYR A 91 12.83 6.92 -1.53
N VAL A 92 12.48 8.04 -0.93
CA VAL A 92 11.66 8.09 0.28
C VAL A 92 10.59 9.15 0.15
N ILE A 93 9.37 8.84 0.59
CA ILE A 93 8.26 9.78 0.74
C ILE A 93 7.96 9.91 2.24
N ASN A 94 8.02 11.12 2.73
CA ASN A 94 7.74 11.49 4.12
C ASN A 94 6.99 12.83 4.15
N PHE A 95 5.79 12.84 4.69
CA PHE A 95 4.97 14.05 4.77
C PHE A 95 5.25 14.90 6.01
N ASP A 96 5.92 14.36 7.02
CA ASP A 96 6.24 15.09 8.26
C ASP A 96 7.46 15.99 8.10
N ASP A 97 8.42 15.57 7.27
CA ASP A 97 9.66 16.31 7.03
C ASP A 97 9.94 16.42 5.52
N PRO A 98 9.51 17.50 4.87
CA PRO A 98 9.77 17.75 3.46
C PRO A 98 11.25 17.76 3.07
N SER A 99 12.17 18.05 4.01
CA SER A 99 13.61 18.05 3.74
C SER A 99 14.16 16.64 3.52
N ARG A 100 13.49 15.64 4.07
CA ARG A 100 13.83 14.23 3.97
C ARG A 100 12.83 13.44 3.11
N SER A 101 12.19 14.10 2.19
CA SER A 101 11.23 13.53 1.26
C SER A 101 11.57 13.88 -0.17
N HIS A 102 11.55 12.88 -1.04
CA HIS A 102 11.43 13.11 -2.47
C HIS A 102 10.02 13.54 -2.82
N ARG A 103 9.89 14.21 -3.95
CA ARG A 103 8.61 14.67 -4.48
C ARG A 103 8.18 13.76 -5.61
N CYS A 104 6.95 13.27 -5.52
CA CYS A 104 6.40 12.39 -6.56
C CYS A 104 4.91 12.64 -6.70
N ASN A 105 4.49 12.88 -7.93
CA ASN A 105 3.09 13.03 -8.28
C ASN A 105 2.44 11.65 -8.53
N PRO A 106 1.52 11.19 -7.67
CA PRO A 106 0.86 9.90 -7.87
C PRO A 106 -0.16 9.93 -9.02
N LEU A 107 -0.55 11.12 -9.50
CA LEU A 107 -1.44 11.33 -10.64
C LEU A 107 -0.67 11.65 -11.93
N ASN A 108 0.59 11.21 -12.04
CA ASN A 108 1.40 11.49 -13.21
C ASN A 108 0.69 11.05 -14.51
N PRO A 109 0.49 11.99 -15.48
CA PRO A 109 -0.26 11.74 -16.72
C PRO A 109 0.26 10.59 -17.57
N LYS A 110 1.56 10.28 -17.49
CA LYS A 110 2.18 9.17 -18.25
C LYS A 110 1.62 7.80 -17.91
N PHE A 111 1.10 7.64 -16.69
CA PHE A 111 0.52 6.39 -16.20
C PHE A 111 -1.01 6.42 -16.16
N MET A 112 -1.62 7.45 -16.71
CA MET A 112 -3.07 7.64 -16.77
C MET A 112 -3.50 7.68 -18.24
N THR A 113 -3.88 6.52 -18.78
CA THR A 113 -4.14 6.32 -20.21
C THR A 113 -5.62 6.37 -20.55
N ASP A 114 -6.47 6.16 -19.58
CA ASP A 114 -7.93 6.12 -19.72
C ASP A 114 -8.59 6.80 -18.52
N ILE A 115 -9.80 7.34 -18.71
CA ILE A 115 -10.56 8.02 -17.65
C ILE A 115 -10.84 7.09 -16.45
N SER A 116 -10.87 5.77 -16.67
CA SER A 116 -10.98 4.79 -15.60
C SER A 116 -9.80 4.83 -14.63
N ASP A 117 -8.60 5.26 -15.08
CA ASP A 117 -7.44 5.47 -14.21
C ASP A 117 -7.67 6.65 -13.23
N ALA A 118 -8.37 7.69 -13.70
CA ALA A 118 -8.77 8.81 -12.86
C ALA A 118 -9.84 8.39 -11.84
N TYR A 119 -10.83 7.59 -12.27
CA TYR A 119 -11.86 7.03 -11.39
C TYR A 119 -11.23 6.14 -10.30
N GLU A 120 -10.34 5.22 -10.65
CA GLU A 120 -9.67 4.36 -9.67
C GLU A 120 -8.83 5.16 -8.66
N SER A 121 -8.18 6.23 -9.12
CA SER A 121 -7.40 7.13 -8.25
C SER A 121 -8.30 7.89 -7.29
N SER A 122 -9.40 8.45 -7.79
CA SER A 122 -10.43 9.12 -6.98
C SER A 122 -11.03 8.16 -5.94
N TYR A 123 -11.46 6.98 -6.38
CA TYR A 123 -12.04 5.96 -5.52
C TYR A 123 -11.09 5.53 -4.40
N SER A 124 -9.80 5.31 -4.72
CA SER A 124 -8.77 5.00 -3.72
C SER A 124 -8.64 6.06 -2.65
N ILE A 125 -8.65 7.34 -3.03
CA ILE A 125 -8.56 8.46 -2.09
C ILE A 125 -9.81 8.48 -1.19
N MET A 126 -11.00 8.42 -1.78
CA MET A 126 -12.27 8.49 -1.07
C MET A 126 -12.43 7.36 -0.06
N LEU A 127 -12.07 6.13 -0.42
CA LEU A 127 -12.11 4.98 0.50
C LEU A 127 -11.12 5.11 1.66
N ASN A 128 -9.94 5.65 1.43
CA ASN A 128 -8.97 5.86 2.50
C ASN A 128 -9.36 7.02 3.43
N LEU A 129 -10.10 8.02 2.93
CA LEU A 129 -10.68 9.09 3.74
C LEU A 129 -11.89 8.62 4.57
N ASN A 130 -12.65 7.68 4.03
CA ASN A 130 -13.81 7.10 4.72
C ASN A 130 -13.94 5.60 4.42
N ARG A 131 -13.31 4.77 5.24
CA ARG A 131 -13.26 3.31 5.05
C ARG A 131 -14.62 2.62 5.09
N SER A 132 -15.61 3.22 5.78
CA SER A 132 -16.97 2.67 5.80
C SER A 132 -17.61 2.61 4.41
N TRP A 133 -17.08 3.38 3.45
CA TRP A 133 -17.54 3.40 2.07
C TRP A 133 -17.20 2.12 1.29
N ALA A 134 -16.18 1.38 1.70
CA ALA A 134 -15.84 0.10 1.07
C ALA A 134 -17.01 -0.91 1.12
N ALA A 135 -17.80 -0.88 2.20
CA ALA A 135 -18.99 -1.71 2.35
C ALA A 135 -20.25 -1.16 1.64
N LYS A 136 -20.19 0.07 1.12
CA LYS A 136 -21.30 0.79 0.49
C LYS A 136 -21.04 1.05 -0.98
N GLN A 137 -20.33 0.18 -1.65
CA GLN A 137 -20.07 0.29 -3.09
C GLN A 137 -21.40 0.29 -3.87
N GLY A 138 -21.57 1.24 -4.77
CA GLY A 138 -22.83 1.47 -5.49
C GLY A 138 -23.83 2.40 -4.78
N ASP A 139 -23.51 2.88 -3.57
CA ASP A 139 -24.30 3.92 -2.89
C ASP A 139 -24.06 5.28 -3.56
N PHE A 140 -25.13 6.03 -3.77
CA PHE A 140 -25.10 7.34 -4.41
C PHE A 140 -24.11 8.33 -3.75
N PHE A 141 -24.05 8.35 -2.41
CA PHE A 141 -23.16 9.24 -1.67
C PHE A 141 -21.68 8.81 -1.68
N VAL A 142 -21.40 7.61 -2.16
CA VAL A 142 -20.04 7.11 -2.41
C VAL A 142 -19.62 7.36 -3.85
N GLU A 143 -20.51 7.04 -4.79
CA GLU A 143 -20.22 7.13 -6.23
C GLU A 143 -20.17 8.59 -6.70
N SER A 144 -21.10 9.43 -6.26
CA SER A 144 -21.17 10.83 -6.68
C SER A 144 -19.87 11.63 -6.42
N PRO A 145 -19.32 11.69 -5.18
CA PRO A 145 -18.04 12.36 -4.94
C PRO A 145 -16.87 11.74 -5.70
N THR A 146 -16.91 10.43 -5.90
CA THR A 146 -15.86 9.70 -6.63
C THR A 146 -15.86 10.09 -8.10
N ILE A 147 -17.04 10.14 -8.74
CA ILE A 147 -17.21 10.52 -10.15
C ILE A 147 -16.82 11.98 -10.38
N LEU A 148 -17.27 12.89 -9.51
CA LEU A 148 -16.93 14.31 -9.62
C LEU A 148 -15.41 14.53 -9.54
N PHE A 149 -14.76 13.93 -8.56
CA PHE A 149 -13.32 14.10 -8.40
C PHE A 149 -12.52 13.40 -9.51
N ALA A 150 -13.02 12.27 -10.03
CA ALA A 150 -12.46 11.61 -11.20
C ALA A 150 -12.54 12.49 -12.46
N ALA A 151 -13.67 13.16 -12.68
CA ALA A 151 -13.85 14.10 -13.79
C ALA A 151 -12.86 15.27 -13.70
N ILE A 152 -12.64 15.80 -12.50
CA ILE A 152 -11.64 16.87 -12.27
C ILE A 152 -10.23 16.39 -12.55
N ILE A 153 -9.86 15.19 -12.08
CA ILE A 153 -8.54 14.61 -12.34
C ILE A 153 -8.34 14.44 -13.85
N TRP A 154 -9.36 13.92 -14.56
CA TRP A 154 -9.27 13.71 -16.00
C TRP A 154 -9.23 15.04 -16.77
N PHE A 155 -10.00 16.05 -16.38
CA PHE A 155 -9.89 17.40 -16.91
C PHE A 155 -8.45 17.89 -16.86
N LEU A 156 -7.81 17.84 -15.69
CA LEU A 156 -6.43 18.28 -15.53
C LEU A 156 -5.43 17.38 -16.29
N ARG A 157 -5.78 16.12 -16.55
CA ARG A 157 -4.99 15.21 -17.38
C ARG A 157 -4.97 15.63 -18.83
N VAL A 158 -6.09 16.14 -19.36
CA VAL A 158 -6.24 16.59 -20.75
C VAL A 158 -5.76 18.02 -20.92
N TYR A 159 -6.02 18.87 -19.94
CA TYR A 159 -5.66 20.29 -19.98
C TYR A 159 -4.14 20.49 -20.08
N LYS A 160 -3.69 21.20 -21.14
CA LYS A 160 -2.27 21.54 -21.42
C LYS A 160 -1.34 20.31 -21.24
N ASP A 161 -1.71 19.17 -21.83
CA ASP A 161 -0.96 17.90 -21.79
C ASP A 161 -0.68 17.37 -20.37
N GLY A 162 -1.56 17.66 -19.43
CA GLY A 162 -1.48 17.19 -18.05
C GLY A 162 -0.48 17.93 -17.17
N ARG A 163 0.01 19.10 -17.58
CA ARG A 163 0.97 19.91 -16.83
C ARG A 163 0.55 20.15 -15.38
N TYR A 164 -0.74 20.28 -15.14
CA TYR A 164 -1.33 20.54 -13.83
C TYR A 164 -2.05 19.32 -13.24
N CYS A 165 -1.86 18.13 -13.81
CA CYS A 165 -2.48 16.92 -13.33
C CYS A 165 -1.76 16.40 -12.07
N THR A 166 -1.97 17.06 -10.95
CA THR A 166 -1.48 16.67 -9.64
C THR A 166 -2.62 16.68 -8.62
N PHE A 167 -2.47 15.90 -7.55
CA PHE A 167 -3.49 15.88 -6.49
C PHE A 167 -3.78 17.27 -5.90
N PRO A 168 -2.78 18.11 -5.56
CA PRO A 168 -3.04 19.45 -5.06
C PRO A 168 -3.85 20.33 -6.02
N HIS A 169 -3.53 20.33 -7.32
CA HIS A 169 -4.29 21.10 -8.29
C HIS A 169 -5.74 20.60 -8.42
N ALA A 170 -5.97 19.28 -8.35
CA ALA A 170 -7.30 18.71 -8.41
C ALA A 170 -8.18 19.14 -7.21
N VAL A 171 -7.60 19.13 -6.00
CA VAL A 171 -8.31 19.58 -4.79
C VAL A 171 -8.59 21.09 -4.85
N GLU A 172 -7.61 21.90 -5.24
CA GLU A 172 -7.82 23.34 -5.36
C GLU A 172 -8.83 23.71 -6.45
N PHE A 173 -8.87 22.95 -7.56
CA PHE A 173 -9.88 23.13 -8.61
C PHE A 173 -11.29 22.77 -8.10
N LEU A 174 -11.45 21.63 -7.40
CA LEU A 174 -12.73 21.25 -6.78
C LEU A 174 -13.25 22.32 -5.82
N ASN A 175 -12.36 23.07 -5.15
CA ASN A 175 -12.75 24.11 -4.19
C ASN A 175 -13.26 25.40 -4.85
N LYS A 176 -13.15 25.53 -6.16
CA LYS A 176 -13.77 26.68 -6.88
C LYS A 176 -15.28 26.58 -6.86
N PRO A 177 -15.98 27.71 -7.07
CA PRO A 177 -17.44 27.70 -7.27
C PRO A 177 -17.84 26.79 -8.43
N TYR A 178 -18.94 26.03 -8.25
CA TYR A 178 -19.42 25.10 -9.28
C TYR A 178 -19.86 25.84 -10.54
N GLU A 179 -20.32 27.08 -10.40
CA GLU A 179 -20.66 27.97 -11.50
C GLU A 179 -19.47 28.28 -12.43
N GLN A 180 -18.26 28.13 -11.94
CA GLN A 180 -17.03 28.27 -12.72
C GLN A 180 -16.56 26.92 -13.28
N ILE A 181 -16.57 25.87 -12.47
CA ILE A 181 -15.96 24.61 -12.88
C ILE A 181 -16.83 23.80 -13.84
N PHE A 182 -18.17 23.84 -13.73
CA PHE A 182 -19.04 23.07 -14.62
C PHE A 182 -19.02 23.58 -16.07
N PRO A 183 -19.11 24.88 -16.38
CA PRO A 183 -18.92 25.35 -17.75
C PRO A 183 -17.58 24.94 -18.35
N ILE A 184 -16.49 25.03 -17.56
CA ILE A 184 -15.16 24.63 -17.99
C ILE A 184 -15.15 23.12 -18.32
N MET A 185 -15.57 22.27 -17.40
CA MET A 185 -15.52 20.82 -17.59
C MET A 185 -16.48 20.37 -18.71
N SER A 186 -17.65 21.00 -18.87
CA SER A 186 -18.60 20.73 -19.95
C SER A 186 -18.07 21.07 -21.35
N SER A 187 -17.05 21.94 -21.45
CA SER A 187 -16.39 22.22 -22.73
C SER A 187 -15.49 21.08 -23.22
N TYR A 188 -15.32 20.03 -22.43
CA TYR A 188 -14.56 18.81 -22.77
C TYR A 188 -15.52 17.64 -22.99
N PRO A 189 -15.77 17.21 -24.26
CA PRO A 189 -16.76 16.17 -24.56
C PRO A 189 -16.53 14.84 -23.84
N GLU A 190 -15.29 14.50 -23.55
CA GLU A 190 -14.93 13.28 -22.82
C GLU A 190 -15.51 13.21 -21.41
N LEU A 191 -15.89 14.34 -20.82
CA LEU A 191 -16.43 14.45 -19.47
C LEU A 191 -17.96 14.44 -19.41
N GLU A 192 -18.66 14.51 -20.53
CA GLU A 192 -20.12 14.66 -20.61
C GLU A 192 -20.85 13.64 -19.72
N ASN A 193 -20.53 12.35 -19.87
CA ASN A 193 -21.19 11.29 -19.11
C ASN A 193 -20.88 11.32 -17.61
N TYR A 194 -19.74 11.87 -17.22
CA TYR A 194 -19.34 12.01 -15.82
C TYR A 194 -20.00 13.22 -15.14
N LEU A 195 -20.34 14.23 -15.92
CA LEU A 195 -20.93 15.47 -15.42
C LEU A 195 -22.45 15.47 -15.45
N SER A 196 -23.06 14.68 -16.34
CA SER A 196 -24.51 14.66 -16.55
C SER A 196 -25.33 14.59 -15.25
N PRO A 197 -25.04 13.73 -14.25
CA PRO A 197 -25.81 13.69 -13.01
C PRO A 197 -25.79 15.00 -12.20
N PHE A 198 -24.71 15.77 -12.31
CA PHE A 198 -24.53 17.05 -11.63
C PHE A 198 -25.19 18.19 -12.39
N LEU A 199 -25.04 18.18 -13.72
CA LEU A 199 -25.66 19.17 -14.61
C LEU A 199 -27.18 19.04 -14.60
N ASP A 200 -27.71 17.81 -14.60
CA ASP A 200 -29.17 17.57 -14.52
C ASP A 200 -29.74 18.12 -13.21
N ALA A 201 -29.06 17.91 -12.09
CA ALA A 201 -29.47 18.48 -10.81
C ALA A 201 -29.40 20.02 -10.81
N TRP A 202 -28.38 20.59 -11.43
CA TRP A 202 -28.21 22.03 -11.54
C TRP A 202 -29.28 22.67 -12.40
N LEU A 203 -29.51 22.14 -13.62
CA LEU A 203 -30.52 22.63 -14.57
C LEU A 203 -31.95 22.45 -14.06
N ALA A 204 -32.21 21.40 -13.28
CA ALA A 204 -33.51 21.16 -12.63
C ALA A 204 -33.77 22.09 -11.43
N GLY A 205 -32.81 22.97 -11.06
CA GLY A 205 -32.93 23.84 -9.89
C GLY A 205 -32.82 23.10 -8.54
N ALA A 206 -32.31 21.86 -8.52
CA ALA A 206 -32.16 21.05 -7.32
C ALA A 206 -30.85 21.42 -6.59
N ALA A 207 -30.72 22.71 -6.23
CA ALA A 207 -29.49 23.28 -5.64
C ALA A 207 -29.05 22.54 -4.37
N ASP A 208 -29.95 22.17 -3.48
CA ASP A 208 -29.63 21.47 -2.23
C ASP A 208 -29.05 20.08 -2.51
N GLN A 209 -29.55 19.35 -3.49
CA GLN A 209 -29.01 18.05 -3.90
C GLN A 209 -27.61 18.20 -4.48
N LEU A 210 -27.41 19.15 -5.39
CA LEU A 210 -26.11 19.44 -5.99
C LEU A 210 -25.10 19.85 -4.94
N MET A 211 -25.45 20.76 -4.03
CA MET A 211 -24.62 21.18 -2.92
C MET A 211 -24.22 20.01 -2.02
N GLY A 212 -25.16 19.09 -1.72
CA GLY A 212 -24.88 17.87 -0.97
C GLY A 212 -23.88 16.96 -1.67
N GLN A 213 -24.00 16.77 -2.98
CA GLN A 213 -23.05 15.98 -3.78
C GLN A 213 -21.64 16.58 -3.76
N ILE A 214 -21.53 17.87 -4.00
CA ILE A 214 -20.25 18.61 -3.99
C ILE A 214 -19.63 18.59 -2.59
N ALA A 215 -20.42 18.84 -1.54
CA ALA A 215 -19.95 18.83 -0.16
C ALA A 215 -19.42 17.45 0.26
N SER A 216 -20.05 16.36 -0.20
CA SER A 216 -19.61 14.99 0.07
C SER A 216 -18.21 14.69 -0.50
N ALA A 217 -17.77 15.39 -1.56
CA ALA A 217 -16.41 15.36 -2.07
C ALA A 217 -15.48 16.33 -1.33
N LYS A 218 -15.90 17.59 -1.14
CA LYS A 218 -15.08 18.66 -0.57
C LYS A 218 -14.68 18.40 0.88
N ILE A 219 -15.63 17.94 1.72
CA ILE A 219 -15.39 17.77 3.17
C ILE A 219 -14.29 16.73 3.46
N PRO A 220 -14.31 15.51 2.92
CA PRO A 220 -13.23 14.57 3.14
C PRO A 220 -11.88 15.07 2.60
N LEU A 221 -11.86 15.62 1.37
CA LEU A 221 -10.64 16.09 0.71
C LEU A 221 -10.01 17.31 1.39
N SER A 222 -10.80 18.15 2.06
CA SER A 222 -10.25 19.31 2.81
C SER A 222 -9.27 18.93 3.89
N ARG A 223 -9.37 17.69 4.43
CA ARG A 223 -8.41 17.18 5.43
C ARG A 223 -7.01 16.97 4.88
N MET A 224 -6.88 16.87 3.55
CA MET A 224 -5.60 16.68 2.86
C MET A 224 -4.97 18.00 2.38
N ILE A 225 -5.60 19.14 2.67
CA ILE A 225 -5.07 20.47 2.32
C ILE A 225 -3.98 20.84 3.34
N SER A 226 -2.73 20.67 2.92
CA SER A 226 -1.55 20.91 3.75
C SER A 226 -0.38 21.33 2.87
N PRO A 227 0.39 22.37 3.25
CA PRO A 227 1.58 22.76 2.50
C PRO A 227 2.58 21.63 2.31
N ALA A 228 2.81 20.79 3.31
CA ALA A 228 3.73 19.64 3.24
C ALA A 228 3.23 18.56 2.27
N LEU A 229 1.94 18.20 2.32
CA LEU A 229 1.35 17.27 1.34
C LEU A 229 1.44 17.84 -0.08
N TYR A 230 1.14 19.11 -0.27
CA TYR A 230 1.22 19.78 -1.57
C TYR A 230 2.66 19.79 -2.09
N TRP A 231 3.65 20.03 -1.23
CA TRP A 231 5.04 19.95 -1.60
C TRP A 231 5.40 18.59 -2.19
N VAL A 232 5.14 17.53 -1.44
CA VAL A 232 5.52 16.16 -1.81
C VAL A 232 4.78 15.68 -3.06
N MET A 233 3.47 15.99 -3.20
CA MET A 233 2.61 15.42 -4.23
C MET A 233 2.52 16.25 -5.53
N SER A 234 3.29 17.33 -5.67
CA SER A 234 3.17 18.28 -6.80
C SER A 234 4.34 18.30 -7.76
N ALA A 235 5.32 17.41 -7.64
CA ALA A 235 6.46 17.33 -8.56
C ALA A 235 6.79 15.88 -8.93
N ASP A 236 7.58 15.70 -9.98
CA ASP A 236 7.94 14.41 -10.56
C ASP A 236 9.47 14.21 -10.52
N GLU A 237 10.07 14.11 -9.32
CA GLU A 237 11.50 13.79 -9.16
C GLU A 237 11.81 12.35 -9.52
N PHE A 238 10.81 11.47 -9.42
CA PHE A 238 10.87 10.09 -9.85
C PHE A 238 9.49 9.54 -10.22
N SER A 239 9.45 8.37 -10.83
CA SER A 239 8.23 7.68 -11.23
C SER A 239 7.98 6.42 -10.38
N LEU A 240 6.71 6.05 -10.23
CA LEU A 240 6.27 4.92 -9.39
C LEU A 240 6.51 3.53 -10.00
N ASP A 241 7.09 3.44 -11.20
CA ASP A 241 7.46 2.18 -11.86
C ASP A 241 8.76 1.61 -11.29
N ILE A 242 8.74 1.23 -10.03
CA ILE A 242 9.92 0.83 -9.25
C ILE A 242 10.73 -0.31 -9.88
N ASN A 243 10.07 -1.19 -10.63
CA ASN A 243 10.67 -2.36 -11.27
C ASN A 243 10.98 -2.13 -12.77
N ASN A 244 11.17 -0.88 -13.16
CA ASN A 244 11.65 -0.53 -14.49
C ASN A 244 13.07 -1.08 -14.69
N PRO A 245 13.33 -1.86 -15.77
CA PRO A 245 14.66 -2.42 -16.02
C PRO A 245 15.77 -1.37 -16.17
N ASP A 246 15.45 -0.21 -16.72
CA ASP A 246 16.41 0.86 -17.01
C ASP A 246 16.69 1.74 -15.78
N GLU A 247 15.72 1.83 -14.87
CA GLU A 247 15.80 2.64 -13.65
C GLU A 247 15.10 1.95 -12.49
N PRO A 248 15.65 0.86 -11.94
CA PRO A 248 15.08 0.21 -10.78
C PRO A 248 15.15 1.10 -9.54
N LYS A 249 14.21 0.92 -8.61
CA LYS A 249 14.10 1.76 -7.42
C LYS A 249 13.84 0.93 -6.17
N ILE A 250 14.37 1.42 -5.06
CA ILE A 250 13.93 1.06 -3.71
C ILE A 250 13.15 2.26 -3.20
N LEU A 251 11.84 2.12 -3.08
CA LEU A 251 10.94 3.18 -2.64
C LEU A 251 10.41 2.86 -1.25
N CYS A 252 10.70 3.73 -0.30
CA CYS A 252 10.13 3.68 1.04
C CYS A 252 9.08 4.79 1.20
N ILE A 253 7.91 4.44 1.72
CA ILE A 253 6.86 5.43 2.04
C ILE A 253 6.55 5.35 3.52
N GLY A 254 6.82 6.45 4.22
CA GLY A 254 6.60 6.58 5.64
C GLY A 254 5.16 6.98 5.98
N ASN A 255 4.62 6.38 7.04
CA ASN A 255 3.41 6.84 7.71
C ASN A 255 3.76 7.38 9.09
N ASN A 256 2.83 8.15 9.66
CA ASN A 256 2.87 8.59 11.04
C ASN A 256 1.58 8.12 11.74
N PRO A 257 1.68 7.27 12.77
CA PRO A 257 0.52 6.78 13.50
C PRO A 257 -0.39 7.87 14.05
N ASP A 258 0.16 9.02 14.46
CA ASP A 258 -0.59 10.16 15.01
C ASP A 258 -1.40 10.91 13.93
N ARG A 259 -1.00 10.80 12.64
CA ARG A 259 -1.61 11.47 11.49
C ARG A 259 -2.20 10.51 10.46
N GLN A 260 -2.38 9.25 10.83
CA GLN A 260 -2.82 8.18 9.95
C GLN A 260 -4.11 8.51 9.18
N ALA A 261 -5.07 9.19 9.81
CA ALA A 261 -6.34 9.54 9.18
C ALA A 261 -6.18 10.49 7.97
N ILE A 262 -5.13 11.31 7.97
CA ILE A 262 -4.82 12.26 6.89
C ILE A 262 -3.90 11.61 5.87
N TYR A 263 -2.78 11.06 6.33
CA TYR A 263 -1.77 10.48 5.45
C TYR A 263 -2.25 9.20 4.78
N GLY A 264 -3.15 8.44 5.44
CA GLY A 264 -3.70 7.21 4.90
C GLY A 264 -4.33 7.35 3.52
N ALA A 265 -4.95 8.50 3.21
CA ALA A 265 -5.55 8.75 1.90
C ALA A 265 -4.49 9.01 0.82
N ALA A 266 -3.47 9.83 1.11
CA ALA A 266 -2.34 10.04 0.21
C ALA A 266 -1.59 8.72 -0.04
N LEU A 267 -1.29 7.99 1.02
CA LEU A 267 -0.61 6.70 0.97
C LEU A 267 -1.42 5.65 0.21
N GLY A 268 -2.74 5.62 0.39
CA GLY A 268 -3.64 4.74 -0.34
C GLY A 268 -3.60 5.00 -1.85
N LEU A 269 -3.51 6.27 -2.26
CA LEU A 269 -3.34 6.63 -3.67
C LEU A 269 -2.01 6.12 -4.22
N TYR A 270 -0.88 6.38 -3.55
CA TYR A 270 0.43 5.86 -3.96
C TYR A 270 0.41 4.33 -4.08
N ASN A 271 -0.10 3.65 -3.05
CA ASN A 271 -0.18 2.20 -3.02
C ASN A 271 -0.98 1.62 -4.18
N SER A 272 -2.16 2.16 -4.45
CA SER A 272 -3.02 1.71 -5.55
C SER A 272 -2.36 1.89 -6.91
N ARG A 273 -1.65 3.00 -7.10
CA ARG A 273 -0.90 3.26 -8.34
C ARG A 273 0.29 2.31 -8.48
N ILE A 274 1.07 2.10 -7.43
CA ILE A 274 2.22 1.19 -7.43
C ILE A 274 1.78 -0.24 -7.76
N VAL A 275 0.75 -0.75 -7.10
CA VAL A 275 0.20 -2.10 -7.32
C VAL A 275 -0.17 -2.31 -8.79
N LYS A 276 -0.78 -1.31 -9.45
CA LYS A 276 -1.16 -1.38 -10.85
C LYS A 276 0.04 -1.31 -11.81
N ILE A 277 1.06 -0.50 -11.48
CA ILE A 277 2.20 -0.26 -12.35
C ILE A 277 3.21 -1.41 -12.29
N VAL A 278 3.48 -1.95 -11.10
CA VAL A 278 4.50 -3.00 -10.92
C VAL A 278 4.07 -4.38 -11.44
N ASN A 279 2.77 -4.64 -11.49
CA ASN A 279 2.22 -5.95 -11.85
C ASN A 279 2.11 -6.11 -13.38
N LYS A 280 3.20 -5.92 -14.11
CA LYS A 280 3.25 -6.01 -15.57
C LYS A 280 4.34 -6.99 -16.03
N LYS A 281 4.12 -7.60 -17.18
CA LYS A 281 5.12 -8.47 -17.84
C LYS A 281 6.35 -7.67 -18.29
N GLY A 282 7.50 -8.33 -18.35
CA GLY A 282 8.74 -7.70 -18.84
C GLY A 282 9.44 -6.77 -17.84
N ARG A 283 8.92 -6.65 -16.62
CA ARG A 283 9.53 -5.88 -15.54
C ARG A 283 10.54 -6.70 -14.73
N LEU A 284 11.39 -6.03 -13.97
CA LEU A 284 12.30 -6.68 -13.03
C LEU A 284 11.51 -7.38 -11.91
N LYS A 285 12.13 -8.40 -11.31
CA LYS A 285 11.61 -8.98 -10.07
C LYS A 285 11.56 -7.89 -9.01
N SER A 286 10.44 -7.83 -8.29
CA SER A 286 10.20 -6.78 -7.31
C SER A 286 9.53 -7.33 -6.05
N SER A 287 9.59 -6.55 -4.98
CA SER A 287 8.97 -6.86 -3.70
C SER A 287 8.07 -5.71 -3.26
N ILE A 288 6.90 -6.04 -2.76
CA ILE A 288 5.97 -5.12 -2.10
C ILE A 288 5.86 -5.56 -0.64
N ILE A 289 6.30 -4.72 0.27
CA ILE A 289 6.37 -5.01 1.70
C ILE A 289 5.49 -4.00 2.44
N ILE A 290 4.48 -4.49 3.12
CA ILE A 290 3.50 -3.70 3.87
C ILE A 290 3.55 -4.17 5.33
N ASP A 291 4.13 -3.39 6.23
CA ASP A 291 4.34 -3.80 7.63
C ASP A 291 3.03 -3.87 8.44
N GLU A 292 2.11 -2.94 8.24
CA GLU A 292 0.81 -2.92 8.96
C GLU A 292 -0.33 -2.65 7.96
N LEU A 293 -0.78 -3.71 7.26
CA LEU A 293 -1.76 -3.61 6.18
C LEU A 293 -3.08 -2.93 6.58
N PRO A 294 -3.69 -3.20 7.77
CA PRO A 294 -4.95 -2.58 8.16
C PRO A 294 -4.91 -1.05 8.30
N THR A 295 -3.73 -0.44 8.29
CA THR A 295 -3.58 1.02 8.40
C THR A 295 -3.87 1.76 7.09
N ILE A 296 -3.88 1.06 5.97
CA ILE A 296 -4.16 1.58 4.63
C ILE A 296 -5.10 0.65 3.87
N PHE A 297 -5.92 1.21 2.97
CA PHE A 297 -6.69 0.43 2.01
C PHE A 297 -6.02 0.48 0.64
N ILE A 298 -5.70 -0.67 0.07
CA ILE A 298 -5.06 -0.80 -1.24
C ILE A 298 -6.02 -1.49 -2.19
N LYS A 299 -6.63 -0.72 -3.09
CA LYS A 299 -7.50 -1.27 -4.12
C LYS A 299 -6.72 -2.20 -5.05
N GLY A 300 -7.27 -3.38 -5.32
CA GLY A 300 -6.66 -4.36 -6.23
C GLY A 300 -5.52 -5.20 -5.63
N LEU A 301 -5.34 -5.16 -4.31
CA LEU A 301 -4.34 -5.98 -3.62
C LEU A 301 -4.62 -7.48 -3.79
N ASP A 302 -5.87 -7.89 -3.74
CA ASP A 302 -6.34 -9.26 -3.98
C ASP A 302 -5.96 -9.75 -5.40
N ASN A 303 -6.19 -8.91 -6.40
CA ASN A 303 -5.80 -9.19 -7.79
C ASN A 303 -4.27 -9.26 -7.95
N LEU A 304 -3.53 -8.34 -7.30
CA LEU A 304 -2.07 -8.42 -7.28
C LEU A 304 -1.61 -9.77 -6.75
N ILE A 305 -2.10 -10.21 -5.59
CA ILE A 305 -1.70 -11.47 -4.96
C ILE A 305 -2.00 -12.66 -5.88
N ALA A 306 -3.14 -12.65 -6.56
CA ALA A 306 -3.53 -13.71 -7.49
C ALA A 306 -2.64 -13.80 -8.73
N THR A 307 -2.12 -12.67 -9.23
CA THR A 307 -1.39 -12.56 -10.50
C THR A 307 0.12 -12.31 -10.35
N ALA A 308 0.57 -11.92 -9.17
CA ALA A 308 1.94 -11.50 -8.86
C ALA A 308 3.02 -12.53 -9.25
N ARG A 309 2.70 -13.83 -9.14
CA ARG A 309 3.64 -14.93 -9.47
C ARG A 309 4.14 -14.85 -10.90
N SER A 310 3.25 -14.63 -11.87
CA SER A 310 3.60 -14.57 -13.30
C SER A 310 4.47 -13.36 -13.62
N ASN A 311 4.34 -12.27 -12.85
CA ASN A 311 5.05 -11.01 -13.03
C ASN A 311 6.26 -10.86 -12.09
N LYS A 312 6.58 -11.92 -11.33
CA LYS A 312 7.71 -11.96 -10.37
C LYS A 312 7.65 -10.84 -9.33
N VAL A 313 6.46 -10.57 -8.81
CA VAL A 313 6.24 -9.64 -7.70
C VAL A 313 6.08 -10.44 -6.41
N ALA A 314 7.00 -10.28 -5.48
CA ALA A 314 6.92 -10.85 -4.14
C ALA A 314 6.12 -9.90 -3.25
N VAL A 315 5.14 -10.39 -2.52
CA VAL A 315 4.29 -9.58 -1.64
C VAL A 315 4.44 -10.07 -0.21
N LEU A 316 4.74 -9.16 0.72
CA LEU A 316 4.74 -9.43 2.15
C LEU A 316 3.74 -8.51 2.84
N LEU A 317 2.78 -9.08 3.55
CA LEU A 317 1.73 -8.37 4.28
C LEU A 317 1.86 -8.64 5.77
N GLY A 318 2.16 -7.61 6.55
CA GLY A 318 2.20 -7.66 8.01
C GLY A 318 0.88 -7.13 8.60
N PHE A 319 0.34 -7.79 9.63
CA PHE A 319 -0.76 -7.30 10.43
C PHE A 319 -0.92 -8.12 11.72
N GLN A 320 -1.85 -7.75 12.60
CA GLN A 320 -1.92 -8.37 13.92
C GLN A 320 -2.83 -9.60 13.93
N ASP A 321 -4.01 -9.51 13.33
CA ASP A 321 -4.96 -10.61 13.24
C ASP A 321 -5.92 -10.45 12.04
N PHE A 322 -6.65 -11.52 11.71
CA PHE A 322 -7.59 -11.52 10.59
C PHE A 322 -8.81 -10.63 10.83
N SER A 323 -9.22 -10.42 12.08
CA SER A 323 -10.38 -9.58 12.40
C SER A 323 -10.15 -8.12 12.03
N GLN A 324 -8.91 -7.61 12.20
CA GLN A 324 -8.52 -6.28 11.74
C GLN A 324 -8.60 -6.17 10.23
N LEU A 325 -8.11 -7.18 9.52
CA LEU A 325 -8.17 -7.19 8.06
C LEU A 325 -9.63 -7.21 7.55
N ILE A 326 -10.49 -8.04 8.17
CA ILE A 326 -11.92 -8.12 7.82
C ILE A 326 -12.65 -6.80 8.10
N ARG A 327 -12.30 -6.10 9.18
CA ARG A 327 -12.88 -4.80 9.52
C ARG A 327 -12.53 -3.72 8.49
N ASP A 328 -11.28 -3.68 8.01
CA ASP A 328 -10.73 -2.57 7.22
C ASP A 328 -10.79 -2.84 5.71
N TYR A 329 -10.88 -4.11 5.31
CA TYR A 329 -11.22 -4.58 3.97
C TYR A 329 -12.61 -5.23 4.02
N THR A 330 -13.27 -5.42 2.91
CA THR A 330 -14.52 -6.18 2.90
C THR A 330 -14.27 -7.64 3.31
N ASP A 331 -15.28 -8.31 3.89
CA ASP A 331 -15.17 -9.73 4.25
C ASP A 331 -14.75 -10.61 3.06
N LYS A 332 -15.23 -10.26 1.87
CA LYS A 332 -14.88 -10.96 0.62
C LYS A 332 -13.41 -10.75 0.25
N GLU A 333 -12.92 -9.51 0.24
CA GLU A 333 -11.54 -9.19 -0.09
C GLU A 333 -10.56 -9.79 0.93
N ALA A 334 -10.86 -9.65 2.22
CA ALA A 334 -10.06 -10.23 3.29
C ALA A 334 -9.93 -11.76 3.14
N LYS A 335 -11.04 -12.47 2.87
CA LYS A 335 -11.03 -13.91 2.62
C LYS A 335 -10.21 -14.29 1.38
N VAL A 336 -10.31 -13.52 0.30
CA VAL A 336 -9.49 -13.77 -0.90
C VAL A 336 -8.01 -13.62 -0.56
N ILE A 337 -7.60 -12.53 0.11
CA ILE A 337 -6.22 -12.30 0.54
C ILE A 337 -5.73 -13.47 1.40
N ILE A 338 -6.45 -13.82 2.46
CA ILE A 338 -6.07 -14.87 3.39
C ILE A 338 -5.93 -16.23 2.69
N ASN A 339 -6.85 -16.59 1.79
CA ASN A 339 -6.88 -17.90 1.15
C ASN A 339 -5.87 -18.04 0.00
N THR A 340 -5.52 -16.95 -0.68
CA THR A 340 -4.63 -16.98 -1.87
C THR A 340 -3.15 -17.00 -1.50
N VAL A 341 -2.79 -16.45 -0.34
CA VAL A 341 -1.40 -16.39 0.12
C VAL A 341 -0.83 -17.78 0.36
N GLY A 342 0.37 -18.02 -0.19
CA GLY A 342 1.05 -19.31 -0.10
C GLY A 342 1.94 -19.49 1.13
N ASN A 343 2.52 -18.38 1.65
CA ASN A 343 3.45 -18.44 2.79
C ASN A 343 2.83 -17.73 4.00
N ILE A 344 2.85 -18.36 5.16
CA ILE A 344 2.32 -17.80 6.40
C ILE A 344 3.35 -17.96 7.51
N PHE A 345 3.58 -16.86 8.23
CA PHE A 345 4.36 -16.79 9.47
C PHE A 345 3.45 -16.19 10.54
N SER A 346 3.10 -16.97 11.55
CA SER A 346 2.28 -16.50 12.66
C SER A 346 3.03 -16.64 13.97
N GLY A 347 3.28 -15.52 14.63
CA GLY A 347 3.53 -15.48 16.06
C GLY A 347 2.24 -15.72 16.84
N GLN A 348 2.20 -15.32 18.10
CA GLN A 348 1.01 -15.45 18.93
C GLN A 348 -0.18 -14.69 18.32
N VAL A 349 -1.29 -15.39 18.14
CA VAL A 349 -2.61 -14.85 17.79
C VAL A 349 -3.68 -15.60 18.58
N VAL A 350 -4.84 -14.97 18.78
CA VAL A 350 -5.91 -15.53 19.62
C VAL A 350 -7.24 -15.62 18.88
N GLY A 351 -8.22 -16.28 19.50
CA GLY A 351 -9.60 -16.30 19.03
C GLY A 351 -9.79 -16.94 17.67
N GLU A 352 -10.55 -16.28 16.81
CA GLU A 352 -10.92 -16.78 15.49
C GLU A 352 -9.72 -16.91 14.54
N THR A 353 -8.75 -16.00 14.66
CA THR A 353 -7.50 -16.07 13.87
C THR A 353 -6.73 -17.37 14.16
N ALA A 354 -6.60 -17.75 15.44
CA ALA A 354 -5.93 -18.99 15.81
C ALA A 354 -6.67 -20.23 15.30
N LYS A 355 -8.01 -20.22 15.30
CA LYS A 355 -8.82 -21.31 14.74
C LYS A 355 -8.64 -21.42 13.22
N THR A 356 -8.77 -20.34 12.50
CA THR A 356 -8.59 -20.30 11.04
C THR A 356 -7.21 -20.82 10.62
N LEU A 357 -6.15 -20.42 11.34
CA LEU A 357 -4.80 -20.93 11.10
C LEU A 357 -4.69 -22.43 11.38
N SER A 358 -5.24 -22.88 12.50
CA SER A 358 -5.25 -24.31 12.85
C SER A 358 -5.95 -25.18 11.80
N GLU A 359 -7.09 -24.70 11.29
CA GLU A 359 -7.82 -25.37 10.20
C GLU A 359 -7.01 -25.40 8.90
N ARG A 360 -6.32 -24.31 8.57
CA ARG A 360 -5.45 -24.21 7.39
C ARG A 360 -4.25 -25.15 7.44
N PHE A 361 -3.69 -25.37 8.63
CA PHE A 361 -2.59 -26.33 8.82
C PHE A 361 -3.07 -27.79 8.72
N GLY A 362 -4.37 -28.02 8.81
CA GLY A 362 -4.99 -29.33 8.62
C GLY A 362 -5.00 -30.18 9.87
N LYS A 363 -5.39 -31.44 9.66
CA LYS A 363 -5.57 -32.43 10.71
C LYS A 363 -4.64 -33.62 10.51
N ILE A 364 -4.32 -34.30 11.58
CA ILE A 364 -3.51 -35.51 11.61
C ILE A 364 -4.24 -36.64 12.37
N LEU A 365 -4.07 -37.88 11.94
CA LEU A 365 -4.54 -39.04 12.68
C LEU A 365 -3.64 -39.27 13.89
N GLN A 366 -4.18 -39.08 15.09
CA GLN A 366 -3.47 -39.36 16.35
C GLN A 366 -4.01 -40.62 16.99
N LYS A 367 -3.10 -41.50 17.43
CA LYS A 367 -3.44 -42.64 18.25
C LYS A 367 -3.52 -42.20 19.70
N ARG A 368 -4.69 -42.36 20.30
CA ARG A 368 -4.91 -42.13 21.74
C ARG A 368 -4.91 -43.45 22.46
N HIS A 369 -4.09 -43.54 23.48
CA HIS A 369 -4.07 -44.64 24.42
C HIS A 369 -4.89 -44.26 25.65
N SER A 370 -5.96 -44.96 25.90
CA SER A 370 -6.75 -44.82 27.12
C SER A 370 -6.50 -46.06 27.98
N ILE A 371 -6.03 -45.83 29.18
CA ILE A 371 -5.79 -46.89 30.17
C ILE A 371 -6.87 -46.76 31.25
N SER A 372 -7.69 -47.78 31.38
CA SER A 372 -8.66 -47.88 32.45
C SER A 372 -8.16 -48.90 33.49
N ILE A 373 -7.96 -48.42 34.72
CA ILE A 373 -7.45 -49.25 35.81
C ILE A 373 -8.59 -49.49 36.78
N ASN A 374 -9.07 -50.72 36.89
CA ASN A 374 -9.99 -51.16 37.93
C ASN A 374 -9.24 -52.00 38.97
N ARG A 375 -9.83 -52.21 40.15
CA ARG A 375 -9.20 -52.99 41.26
C ARG A 375 -8.76 -54.40 40.89
N GLN A 376 -9.25 -54.95 39.76
CA GLN A 376 -8.97 -56.32 39.35
C GLN A 376 -8.44 -56.47 37.91
N ASP A 377 -8.49 -55.37 37.08
CA ASP A 377 -8.06 -55.39 35.67
C ASP A 377 -7.54 -54.08 35.18
N VAL A 378 -6.55 -54.15 34.29
CA VAL A 378 -6.02 -53.02 33.50
C VAL A 378 -6.40 -53.24 32.03
N SER A 379 -7.30 -52.42 31.50
CA SER A 379 -7.66 -52.46 30.10
C SER A 379 -7.03 -51.27 29.35
N THR A 380 -6.37 -51.57 28.23
CA THR A 380 -5.80 -50.52 27.33
C THR A 380 -6.63 -50.48 26.06
N SER A 381 -7.21 -49.34 25.79
CA SER A 381 -7.94 -49.06 24.56
C SER A 381 -7.12 -48.12 23.66
N ILE A 382 -6.94 -48.48 22.40
CA ILE A 382 -6.28 -47.65 21.37
C ILE A 382 -7.37 -47.15 20.43
N SER A 383 -7.61 -45.85 20.43
CA SER A 383 -8.50 -45.23 19.47
C SER A 383 -7.70 -44.32 18.53
N THR A 384 -8.12 -44.21 17.27
CA THR A 384 -7.54 -43.28 16.30
C THR A 384 -8.51 -42.16 16.09
N GLN A 385 -8.05 -40.94 16.33
CA GLN A 385 -8.87 -39.73 16.19
C GLN A 385 -8.17 -38.69 15.30
N MET A 386 -8.97 -37.97 14.51
CA MET A 386 -8.48 -36.82 13.73
C MET A 386 -8.36 -35.62 14.63
N ASP A 387 -7.14 -35.19 14.94
CA ASP A 387 -6.85 -33.99 15.71
C ASP A 387 -6.17 -32.92 14.85
N SER A 388 -6.29 -31.65 15.24
CA SER A 388 -5.58 -30.55 14.54
C SER A 388 -4.07 -30.76 14.61
N LEU A 389 -3.39 -30.61 13.48
CA LEU A 389 -1.91 -30.71 13.43
C LEU A 389 -1.25 -29.73 14.38
N ILE A 390 -1.72 -28.48 14.40
CA ILE A 390 -1.35 -27.44 15.37
C ILE A 390 -2.66 -26.92 15.98
N PRO A 391 -2.99 -27.27 17.24
CA PRO A 391 -4.22 -26.84 17.88
C PRO A 391 -4.26 -25.30 18.09
N PRO A 392 -5.44 -24.67 18.08
CA PRO A 392 -5.58 -23.23 18.34
C PRO A 392 -4.96 -22.79 19.66
N SER A 393 -5.09 -23.59 20.72
CA SER A 393 -4.49 -23.34 22.02
C SER A 393 -2.98 -23.23 21.98
N LYS A 394 -2.33 -24.00 21.11
CA LYS A 394 -0.88 -23.95 20.93
C LYS A 394 -0.44 -22.67 20.22
N ILE A 395 -1.23 -22.21 19.24
CA ILE A 395 -1.00 -20.92 18.53
C ILE A 395 -1.19 -19.75 19.49
N SER A 396 -2.25 -19.79 20.32
CA SER A 396 -2.55 -18.74 21.30
C SER A 396 -1.55 -18.70 22.46
N GLY A 397 -0.86 -19.80 22.72
CA GLY A 397 0.15 -19.91 23.78
C GLY A 397 1.59 -19.71 23.29
N LEU A 398 1.82 -19.24 22.07
CA LEU A 398 3.17 -18.96 21.59
C LEU A 398 3.80 -17.81 22.39
N THR A 399 5.07 -17.97 22.73
CA THR A 399 5.90 -16.93 23.32
C THR A 399 6.62 -16.11 22.24
N GLN A 400 7.15 -14.96 22.61
CA GLN A 400 7.91 -14.08 21.69
C GLN A 400 9.02 -14.87 21.00
N GLY A 401 9.14 -14.70 19.68
CA GLY A 401 10.13 -15.40 18.84
C GLY A 401 9.69 -16.79 18.38
N MET A 402 8.61 -17.36 18.96
CA MET A 402 8.03 -18.61 18.49
C MET A 402 7.02 -18.36 17.37
N PHE A 403 7.13 -19.12 16.30
CA PHE A 403 6.27 -19.01 15.13
C PHE A 403 5.73 -20.37 14.68
N VAL A 404 4.52 -20.33 14.18
CA VAL A 404 3.91 -21.39 13.39
C VAL A 404 3.66 -20.89 11.98
N GLY A 405 3.68 -21.77 11.00
CA GLY A 405 3.41 -21.32 9.64
C GLY A 405 3.45 -22.42 8.61
N SER A 406 3.31 -21.97 7.37
CA SER A 406 3.43 -22.84 6.20
C SER A 406 4.17 -22.10 5.08
N VAL A 407 4.94 -22.85 4.29
CA VAL A 407 5.65 -22.34 3.11
C VAL A 407 5.19 -23.04 1.86
N ALA A 408 5.09 -22.31 0.77
CA ALA A 408 4.67 -22.80 -0.52
C ALA A 408 5.85 -23.40 -1.28
N ASP A 409 5.63 -24.56 -1.90
CA ASP A 409 6.55 -25.15 -2.87
C ASP A 409 6.53 -24.45 -4.22
N ASN A 410 7.48 -24.81 -5.06
CA ASN A 410 7.53 -24.42 -6.45
C ASN A 410 7.65 -25.65 -7.34
N PHE A 411 7.26 -25.53 -8.60
CA PHE A 411 7.43 -26.59 -9.57
C PHE A 411 8.94 -26.90 -9.75
N GLY A 412 9.34 -28.11 -9.44
CA GLY A 412 10.75 -28.52 -9.45
C GLY A 412 11.55 -28.25 -8.18
N GLU A 413 10.97 -27.58 -7.19
CA GLU A 413 11.57 -27.38 -5.86
C GLU A 413 10.61 -27.85 -4.77
N ARG A 414 10.55 -29.17 -4.58
CA ARG A 414 9.66 -29.78 -3.59
C ARG A 414 10.17 -29.51 -2.19
N ILE A 415 9.25 -29.08 -1.30
CA ILE A 415 9.49 -28.95 0.13
C ILE A 415 8.86 -30.17 0.81
N GLU A 416 9.66 -30.96 1.51
CA GLU A 416 9.16 -32.14 2.23
C GLU A 416 8.26 -31.75 3.39
N GLN A 417 8.63 -30.69 4.12
CA GLN A 417 7.86 -30.20 5.25
C GLN A 417 7.42 -28.75 5.01
N LYS A 418 6.14 -28.58 4.69
CA LYS A 418 5.54 -27.27 4.39
C LYS A 418 5.11 -26.54 5.65
N ILE A 419 4.77 -27.24 6.71
CA ILE A 419 4.24 -26.67 7.97
C ILE A 419 5.32 -26.74 9.03
N PHE A 420 5.51 -25.66 9.75
CA PHE A 420 6.52 -25.54 10.78
C PHE A 420 5.94 -24.98 12.08
N HIS A 421 6.61 -25.35 13.18
CA HIS A 421 6.44 -24.77 14.51
C HIS A 421 7.84 -24.67 15.12
N CYS A 422 8.37 -23.44 15.22
CA CYS A 422 9.76 -23.25 15.56
C CYS A 422 10.01 -21.91 16.28
N GLU A 423 11.18 -21.81 16.90
CA GLU A 423 11.74 -20.55 17.33
C GLU A 423 12.56 -19.95 16.19
N ILE A 424 12.24 -18.72 15.77
CA ILE A 424 13.04 -17.97 14.83
C ILE A 424 14.24 -17.38 15.57
N VAL A 425 15.44 -17.80 15.17
CA VAL A 425 16.67 -17.35 15.80
C VAL A 425 17.07 -16.00 15.23
N VAL A 426 17.07 -14.99 16.08
CA VAL A 426 17.54 -13.65 15.78
C VAL A 426 18.77 -13.37 16.65
N ASP A 427 19.87 -12.99 16.01
CA ASP A 427 21.07 -12.57 16.70
C ASP A 427 20.94 -11.09 17.07
N ALA A 428 20.41 -10.83 18.27
CA ALA A 428 20.17 -9.48 18.75
C ALA A 428 21.49 -8.66 18.89
N GLY A 429 22.60 -9.33 19.22
CA GLY A 429 23.91 -8.67 19.31
C GLY A 429 24.38 -8.17 17.95
N LYS A 430 24.30 -9.04 16.94
CA LYS A 430 24.66 -8.68 15.57
C LYS A 430 23.77 -7.58 15.00
N ILE A 431 22.46 -7.62 15.27
CA ILE A 431 21.54 -6.56 14.82
C ILE A 431 21.89 -5.24 15.50
N ALA A 432 22.15 -5.24 16.81
CA ALA A 432 22.51 -4.02 17.52
C ALA A 432 23.84 -3.41 17.02
N GLU A 433 24.78 -4.24 16.58
CA GLU A 433 26.03 -3.79 15.93
C GLU A 433 25.75 -3.19 14.54
N GLU A 434 24.92 -3.85 13.74
CA GLU A 434 24.47 -3.33 12.44
C GLU A 434 23.75 -1.98 12.60
N GLU A 435 22.81 -1.87 13.54
CA GLU A 435 22.04 -0.65 13.78
C GLU A 435 22.91 0.53 14.23
N LYS A 436 23.96 0.28 15.00
CA LYS A 436 24.94 1.33 15.38
C LYS A 436 25.72 1.86 14.18
N ALA A 437 25.93 1.03 13.17
CA ALA A 437 26.63 1.40 11.94
C ALA A 437 25.70 2.05 10.90
N TYR A 438 24.39 2.08 11.12
CA TYR A 438 23.45 2.63 10.17
C TYR A 438 23.60 4.14 10.00
N GLN A 439 23.68 4.55 8.75
CA GLN A 439 23.61 5.94 8.34
C GLN A 439 22.15 6.38 8.33
N LYS A 440 21.90 7.61 8.76
CA LYS A 440 20.59 8.23 8.63
C LYS A 440 20.25 8.47 7.15
N ILE A 441 18.98 8.37 6.80
CA ILE A 441 18.52 8.79 5.48
C ILE A 441 18.94 10.24 5.28
N PRO A 442 19.61 10.58 4.16
CA PRO A 442 20.16 11.93 3.94
C PRO A 442 19.04 12.96 3.81
N VAL A 443 19.43 14.23 3.95
CA VAL A 443 18.58 15.34 3.53
C VAL A 443 18.49 15.29 2.00
N ILE A 444 17.27 15.29 1.48
CA ILE A 444 16.98 15.16 0.04
C ILE A 444 16.90 16.56 -0.60
N THR A 445 16.14 17.46 0.02
CA THR A 445 16.03 18.85 -0.44
C THR A 445 16.79 19.75 0.51
N GLY A 446 17.80 20.45 0.00
CA GLY A 446 18.51 21.47 0.76
C GLY A 446 17.67 22.73 0.87
N PHE A 447 17.14 22.97 2.05
CA PHE A 447 16.41 24.20 2.37
C PHE A 447 17.28 25.23 3.11
N VAL A 448 18.48 24.82 3.52
CA VAL A 448 19.42 25.68 4.24
C VAL A 448 20.32 26.37 3.23
N ASP A 449 20.41 27.69 3.29
CA ASP A 449 21.30 28.49 2.44
C ASP A 449 22.76 28.50 2.95
N ASP A 450 23.63 29.21 2.24
CA ASP A 450 25.05 29.31 2.58
C ASP A 450 25.30 30.05 3.92
N ASP A 451 24.34 30.83 4.37
CA ASP A 451 24.37 31.58 5.65
C ASP A 451 23.79 30.71 6.80
N GLY A 452 23.35 29.50 6.53
CA GLY A 452 22.80 28.57 7.53
C GLY A 452 21.35 28.84 7.90
N VAL A 453 20.61 29.61 7.11
CA VAL A 453 19.18 29.89 7.33
C VAL A 453 18.33 28.83 6.69
N ASP A 454 17.39 28.26 7.46
CA ASP A 454 16.44 27.25 6.97
C ASP A 454 15.19 27.89 6.38
N HIS A 455 15.04 27.79 5.06
CA HIS A 455 13.92 28.31 4.26
C HIS A 455 12.81 27.29 4.02
N MET A 456 12.81 26.12 4.67
CA MET A 456 11.83 25.06 4.41
C MET A 456 10.38 25.56 4.49
N LYS A 457 10.03 26.28 5.56
CA LYS A 457 8.66 26.76 5.75
C LYS A 457 8.23 27.74 4.65
N GLU A 458 9.13 28.63 4.25
CA GLU A 458 8.88 29.62 3.22
C GLU A 458 8.69 28.96 1.86
N MET A 459 9.61 28.12 1.43
CA MET A 459 9.55 27.43 0.14
C MET A 459 8.33 26.50 0.02
N VAL A 460 8.01 25.77 1.09
CA VAL A 460 6.83 24.91 1.13
C VAL A 460 5.55 25.73 1.07
N GLN A 461 5.50 26.88 1.75
CA GLN A 461 4.37 27.81 1.71
C GLN A 461 4.25 28.51 0.34
N GLU A 462 5.35 28.89 -0.28
CA GLU A 462 5.37 29.43 -1.64
C GLU A 462 4.83 28.44 -2.67
N ASN A 463 5.26 27.18 -2.59
CA ASN A 463 4.71 26.12 -3.45
C ASN A 463 3.19 25.95 -3.27
N TYR A 464 2.70 26.00 -2.03
CA TYR A 464 1.27 25.95 -1.73
C TYR A 464 0.51 27.13 -2.35
N ASN A 465 1.03 28.35 -2.21
CA ASN A 465 0.44 29.55 -2.80
C ASN A 465 0.48 29.53 -4.33
N ARG A 466 1.59 29.07 -4.91
CA ARG A 466 1.75 28.91 -6.35
C ARG A 466 0.68 27.99 -6.95
N ILE A 467 0.41 26.84 -6.32
CA ILE A 467 -0.63 25.91 -6.78
C ILE A 467 -2.01 26.59 -6.79
N LYS A 468 -2.32 27.37 -5.78
CA LYS A 468 -3.58 28.13 -5.74
C LYS A 468 -3.68 29.18 -6.85
N GLU A 469 -2.59 29.89 -7.13
CA GLU A 469 -2.54 30.84 -8.24
C GLU A 469 -2.58 30.14 -9.60
N ASP A 470 -1.93 28.98 -9.76
CA ASP A 470 -2.03 28.17 -10.97
C ASP A 470 -3.50 27.79 -11.25
N VAL A 471 -4.23 27.34 -10.24
CA VAL A 471 -5.66 27.00 -10.41
C VAL A 471 -6.54 28.21 -10.70
N LYS A 472 -6.28 29.38 -10.10
CA LYS A 472 -6.99 30.63 -10.45
C LYS A 472 -6.75 30.97 -11.93
N ARG A 473 -5.53 30.82 -12.41
CA ARG A 473 -5.17 31.08 -13.81
C ARG A 473 -5.82 30.07 -14.74
N ILE A 474 -5.85 28.78 -14.40
CA ILE A 474 -6.55 27.75 -15.17
C ILE A 474 -8.02 28.15 -15.37
N VAL A 475 -8.69 28.54 -14.29
CA VAL A 475 -10.11 28.94 -14.34
C VAL A 475 -10.27 30.18 -15.20
N ALA A 476 -9.42 31.20 -15.06
CA ALA A 476 -9.51 32.43 -15.85
C ALA A 476 -9.28 32.17 -17.35
N ASP A 477 -8.19 31.45 -17.69
CA ASP A 477 -7.83 31.10 -19.07
C ASP A 477 -8.95 30.30 -19.76
N GLU A 478 -9.56 29.33 -19.05
CA GLU A 478 -10.62 28.51 -19.62
C GLU A 478 -11.95 29.26 -19.77
N LEU A 479 -12.33 30.09 -18.82
CA LEU A 479 -13.52 30.94 -18.96
C LEU A 479 -13.38 31.94 -20.09
N GLU A 480 -12.18 32.55 -20.27
CA GLU A 480 -11.89 33.43 -21.41
C GLU A 480 -11.96 32.65 -22.75
N ARG A 481 -11.41 31.43 -22.80
CA ARG A 481 -11.50 30.55 -23.98
C ARG A 481 -12.97 30.28 -24.36
N ILE A 482 -13.80 29.91 -23.38
CA ILE A 482 -15.23 29.61 -23.58
C ILE A 482 -15.97 30.88 -24.01
N ALA A 483 -15.69 32.04 -23.43
CA ALA A 483 -16.31 33.29 -23.79
C ALA A 483 -15.97 33.75 -25.21
N SER A 484 -14.77 33.40 -25.69
CA SER A 484 -14.25 33.80 -27.00
C SER A 484 -14.67 32.84 -28.12
N ASP A 485 -15.12 31.62 -27.78
CA ASP A 485 -15.58 30.60 -28.75
C ASP A 485 -17.10 30.66 -28.91
N PRO A 486 -17.64 31.03 -30.09
CA PRO A 486 -19.07 31.08 -30.32
C PRO A 486 -19.79 29.74 -30.10
N ALA A 487 -19.09 28.60 -30.34
CA ALA A 487 -19.65 27.27 -30.15
C ALA A 487 -19.80 26.89 -28.66
N LEU A 488 -18.97 27.46 -27.79
CA LEU A 488 -18.93 27.14 -26.34
C LEU A 488 -19.63 28.19 -25.47
N LYS A 489 -19.90 29.39 -25.99
CA LYS A 489 -20.42 30.52 -25.22
C LYS A 489 -21.72 30.20 -24.49
N HIS A 490 -22.55 29.30 -25.01
CA HIS A 490 -23.80 28.87 -24.38
C HIS A 490 -23.56 28.20 -23.01
N LEU A 491 -22.37 27.62 -22.76
CA LEU A 491 -22.03 27.02 -21.49
C LEU A 491 -21.94 28.02 -20.34
N LEU A 492 -21.65 29.29 -20.62
CA LEU A 492 -21.66 30.37 -19.63
C LEU A 492 -23.06 30.81 -19.23
N GLU A 493 -24.07 30.44 -20.02
CA GLU A 493 -25.50 30.75 -19.75
C GLU A 493 -26.16 29.71 -18.86
N LEU A 494 -25.49 28.58 -18.56
CA LEU A 494 -25.93 27.59 -17.57
C LEU A 494 -26.16 28.23 -16.18
N ASN A 495 -25.58 29.40 -15.94
CA ASN A 495 -25.69 30.17 -14.69
C ASN A 495 -26.93 31.10 -14.62
N LYS A 496 -27.72 31.19 -15.69
CA LYS A 496 -28.91 32.01 -15.74
C LYS A 496 -30.19 31.18 -15.67
#